data_a0def9ce6bd222f8971e3f17555de984
#
_entry.id   a0def9ce6bd222f8971e3f17555de984
#
_cell.length_a   1.000
_cell.length_b   1.000
_cell.length_c   1.000
_cell.angle_alpha   90.00
_cell.angle_beta   90.00
_cell.angle_gamma   90.00
#
_symmetry.space_group_name_H-M   'P 1'
#
loop_
_entity.id
_entity.type
_entity.pdbx_description
1 polymer ?
#
loop_
_entity_poly.entity_id
_entity_poly.type
_entity_poly.pdbx_seq_one_letter_code
_entity_poly.pdbx_strand_id
1 'polypeptide(L)'
;MLKLIVFFYLIFFNSYANEEYFLSLRNNEVNLRLGPSFDYPIKIIYKKKYLPVLVKDKSDNFRKIQDHENNSGWIHISQLSKKKSGITIEDIILYKRPTIYSKPLANIKIGRLLIVSKCKENWCKIKTEKYSGWVKKSSVWGRL
;
A
#
# COMPACT_ATOMS: atom_id res chain seq x y z
N MET A 1 38.35 27.62 44.43
CA MET A 1 37.07 27.65 43.70
C MET A 1 37.13 26.61 42.55
N LEU A 2 36.51 25.48 42.77
CA LEU A 2 36.47 24.37 41.80
C LEU A 2 35.28 24.58 40.84
N LYS A 3 35.53 24.88 39.57
CA LYS A 3 34.48 24.98 38.55
C LYS A 3 34.07 23.59 38.12
N LEU A 4 32.87 23.20 38.50
CA LEU A 4 32.21 21.97 38.07
C LEU A 4 31.73 22.16 36.62
N ILE A 5 32.41 21.52 35.64
CA ILE A 5 31.95 21.49 34.25
C ILE A 5 31.00 20.32 34.13
N VAL A 6 29.70 20.60 34.08
CA VAL A 6 28.66 19.61 33.78
C VAL A 6 28.64 19.38 32.29
N PHE A 7 29.16 18.24 31.84
CA PHE A 7 29.05 17.79 30.45
C PHE A 7 27.64 17.25 30.24
N PHE A 8 26.80 18.01 29.54
CA PHE A 8 25.48 17.56 29.13
C PHE A 8 25.66 16.65 27.89
N TYR A 9 25.64 15.33 28.08
CA TYR A 9 25.58 14.36 27.00
C TYR A 9 24.19 14.40 26.39
N LEU A 10 24.03 15.08 25.26
CA LEU A 10 22.86 14.97 24.39
C LEU A 10 22.85 13.59 23.73
N ILE A 11 22.10 12.67 24.32
CA ILE A 11 21.84 11.36 23.71
C ILE A 11 20.86 11.61 22.56
N PHE A 12 21.38 11.69 21.34
CA PHE A 12 20.56 11.66 20.14
C PHE A 12 20.00 10.24 20.00
N PHE A 13 18.74 10.04 20.39
CA PHE A 13 17.99 8.87 20.00
C PHE A 13 17.72 8.98 18.50
N ASN A 14 18.53 8.29 17.69
CA ASN A 14 18.20 8.04 16.31
C ASN A 14 16.96 7.13 16.28
N SER A 15 15.79 7.73 16.19
CA SER A 15 14.56 7.02 15.91
C SER A 15 14.65 6.53 14.46
N TYR A 16 15.03 5.26 14.27
CA TYR A 16 14.90 4.60 12.97
C TYR A 16 13.42 4.39 12.71
N ALA A 17 12.77 5.36 12.06
CA ALA A 17 11.46 5.15 11.51
C ALA A 17 11.58 4.05 10.45
N ASN A 18 10.85 2.95 10.61
CA ASN A 18 10.77 1.91 9.59
C ASN A 18 10.20 2.55 8.33
N GLU A 19 10.90 2.39 7.19
CA GLU A 19 10.44 2.87 5.91
C GLU A 19 9.14 2.15 5.52
N GLU A 20 8.09 2.91 5.23
CA GLU A 20 6.80 2.38 4.81
C GLU A 20 6.88 1.89 3.36
N TYR A 21 6.24 0.76 3.07
CA TYR A 21 6.20 0.19 1.73
C TYR A 21 4.88 -0.55 1.48
N PHE A 22 4.54 -0.71 0.21
CA PHE A 22 3.32 -1.40 -0.18
C PHE A 22 3.54 -2.90 -0.43
N LEU A 23 2.57 -3.68 0.01
CA LEU A 23 2.33 -5.06 -0.41
C LEU A 23 0.89 -5.19 -0.91
N SER A 24 0.53 -6.36 -1.36
CA SER A 24 -0.84 -6.70 -1.74
C SER A 24 -1.30 -7.98 -1.06
N LEU A 25 -2.60 -8.18 -0.98
CA LEU A 25 -3.17 -9.41 -0.41
C LEU A 25 -2.98 -10.57 -1.39
N ARG A 26 -2.50 -11.70 -0.89
CA ARG A 26 -2.22 -12.89 -1.71
C ARG A 26 -3.46 -13.68 -2.08
N ASN A 27 -4.44 -13.74 -1.19
CA ASN A 27 -5.59 -14.63 -1.27
C ASN A 27 -6.91 -13.86 -1.40
N ASN A 28 -7.96 -14.55 -1.81
CA ASN A 28 -9.32 -13.99 -1.85
C ASN A 28 -9.93 -13.77 -0.45
N GLU A 29 -9.34 -14.37 0.56
CA GLU A 29 -9.72 -14.17 1.95
C GLU A 29 -8.47 -14.00 2.80
N VAL A 30 -8.35 -12.85 3.48
CA VAL A 30 -7.21 -12.48 4.32
C VAL A 30 -7.70 -11.87 5.62
N ASN A 31 -7.16 -12.35 6.74
CA ASN A 31 -7.53 -11.92 8.07
C ASN A 31 -6.63 -10.79 8.57
N LEU A 32 -7.22 -9.66 8.90
CA LEU A 32 -6.59 -8.57 9.65
C LEU A 32 -6.89 -8.76 11.14
N ARG A 33 -5.85 -8.87 11.97
CA ARG A 33 -5.96 -9.10 13.40
C ARG A 33 -5.63 -7.87 14.21
N LEU A 34 -6.09 -7.85 15.46
CA LEU A 34 -5.82 -6.75 16.40
C LEU A 34 -4.37 -6.71 16.88
N GLY A 35 -3.62 -7.81 16.77
CA GLY A 35 -2.24 -7.90 17.19
C GLY A 35 -1.44 -8.93 16.40
N PRO A 36 -0.11 -8.99 16.62
CA PRO A 36 0.84 -9.74 15.81
C PRO A 36 0.95 -11.21 16.20
N SER A 37 -0.18 -11.91 16.32
CA SER A 37 -0.21 -13.35 16.55
C SER A 37 -1.57 -13.93 16.16
N PHE A 38 -1.65 -15.24 15.95
CA PHE A 38 -2.91 -15.95 15.68
C PHE A 38 -3.86 -15.98 16.89
N ASP A 39 -3.38 -15.67 18.08
CA ASP A 39 -4.20 -15.60 19.31
C ASP A 39 -5.04 -14.33 19.39
N TYR A 40 -4.68 -13.30 18.63
CA TYR A 40 -5.47 -12.08 18.58
C TYR A 40 -6.72 -12.25 17.71
N PRO A 41 -7.84 -11.63 18.10
CA PRO A 41 -9.08 -11.71 17.34
C PRO A 41 -8.94 -11.05 15.97
N ILE A 42 -9.72 -11.56 15.02
CA ILE A 42 -9.85 -11.00 13.68
C ILE A 42 -10.70 -9.73 13.77
N LYS A 43 -10.17 -8.63 13.23
CA LYS A 43 -10.84 -7.33 13.13
C LYS A 43 -11.61 -7.19 11.81
N ILE A 44 -10.97 -7.58 10.70
CA ILE A 44 -11.53 -7.50 9.34
C ILE A 44 -11.15 -8.76 8.57
N ILE A 45 -12.08 -9.26 7.78
CA ILE A 45 -11.81 -10.30 6.79
C ILE A 45 -11.91 -9.66 5.41
N TYR A 46 -10.77 -9.48 4.75
CA TYR A 46 -10.74 -8.98 3.38
C TYR A 46 -11.14 -10.08 2.40
N LYS A 47 -11.99 -9.75 1.44
CA LYS A 47 -12.52 -10.69 0.44
C LYS A 47 -12.01 -10.41 -0.98
N LYS A 48 -10.93 -9.63 -1.13
CA LYS A 48 -10.43 -9.22 -2.43
C LYS A 48 -8.94 -9.46 -2.58
N LYS A 49 -8.58 -10.41 -3.45
CA LYS A 49 -7.20 -10.69 -3.83
C LYS A 49 -6.55 -9.44 -4.46
N TYR A 50 -5.27 -9.26 -4.17
CA TYR A 50 -4.43 -8.16 -4.66
C TYR A 50 -4.79 -6.77 -4.14
N LEU A 51 -5.69 -6.65 -3.16
CA LEU A 51 -5.91 -5.37 -2.49
C LEU A 51 -4.57 -4.83 -1.96
N PRO A 52 -4.16 -3.60 -2.30
CA PRO A 52 -2.93 -3.03 -1.78
C PRO A 52 -3.07 -2.66 -0.31
N VAL A 53 -1.97 -2.81 0.43
CA VAL A 53 -1.87 -2.43 1.84
C VAL A 53 -0.52 -1.77 2.08
N LEU A 54 -0.50 -0.73 2.91
CA LEU A 54 0.71 -0.04 3.32
C LEU A 54 1.27 -0.71 4.58
N VAL A 55 2.47 -1.25 4.49
CA VAL A 55 3.16 -1.84 5.64
C VAL A 55 3.81 -0.74 6.44
N LYS A 56 3.47 -0.66 7.72
CA LYS A 56 3.92 0.38 8.65
C LYS A 56 4.88 -0.13 9.72
N ASP A 57 4.80 -1.41 10.06
CA ASP A 57 5.63 -2.03 11.09
C ASP A 57 5.70 -3.55 10.89
N LYS A 58 6.58 -4.20 11.64
CA LYS A 58 6.74 -5.65 11.64
C LYS A 58 6.93 -6.19 13.07
N SER A 59 6.44 -7.39 13.30
CA SER A 59 6.70 -8.19 14.49
C SER A 59 6.74 -9.66 14.09
N ASP A 60 7.92 -10.29 14.12
CA ASP A 60 8.15 -11.65 13.64
C ASP A 60 7.55 -11.87 12.23
N ASN A 61 6.64 -12.84 12.10
CA ASN A 61 5.99 -13.19 10.83
C ASN A 61 4.71 -12.39 10.56
N PHE A 62 4.49 -11.29 11.27
CA PHE A 62 3.35 -10.40 11.06
C PHE A 62 3.82 -9.02 10.57
N ARG A 63 2.95 -8.40 9.79
CA ARG A 63 3.12 -7.00 9.33
C ARG A 63 1.94 -6.18 9.78
N LYS A 64 2.23 -5.04 10.40
CA LYS A 64 1.21 -4.02 10.67
C LYS A 64 0.94 -3.28 9.38
N ILE A 65 -0.31 -3.26 8.96
CA ILE A 65 -0.73 -2.63 7.71
C ILE A 65 -1.79 -1.57 7.93
N GLN A 66 -1.92 -0.71 6.95
CA GLN A 66 -3.03 0.22 6.80
C GLN A 66 -3.63 0.04 5.41
N ASP A 67 -4.95 -0.08 5.32
CA ASP A 67 -5.65 -0.15 4.05
C ASP A 67 -6.02 1.25 3.51
N HIS A 68 -6.61 1.31 2.32
CA HIS A 68 -7.00 2.57 1.67
C HIS A 68 -8.15 3.32 2.37
N GLU A 69 -8.84 2.67 3.31
CA GLU A 69 -9.89 3.26 4.15
C GLU A 69 -9.39 3.60 5.57
N ASN A 70 -8.06 3.58 5.77
CA ASN A 70 -7.38 3.85 7.03
C ASN A 70 -7.64 2.82 8.15
N ASN A 71 -8.12 1.62 7.83
CA ASN A 71 -8.14 0.52 8.79
C ASN A 71 -6.72 0.01 9.01
N SER A 72 -6.35 -0.27 10.26
CA SER A 72 -5.04 -0.76 10.64
C SER A 72 -5.14 -2.03 11.47
N GLY A 73 -4.16 -2.90 11.33
CA GLY A 73 -4.04 -4.15 12.06
C GLY A 73 -2.90 -5.00 11.53
N TRP A 74 -2.89 -6.28 11.88
CA TRP A 74 -1.79 -7.19 11.63
C TRP A 74 -2.20 -8.34 10.71
N ILE A 75 -1.36 -8.59 9.70
CA ILE A 75 -1.52 -9.68 8.73
C ILE A 75 -0.28 -10.56 8.76
N HIS A 76 -0.47 -11.87 8.74
CA HIS A 76 0.62 -12.84 8.62
C HIS A 76 1.25 -12.77 7.22
N ILE A 77 2.57 -12.86 7.13
CA ILE A 77 3.33 -12.72 5.87
C ILE A 77 2.92 -13.72 4.78
N SER A 78 2.40 -14.90 5.17
CA SER A 78 1.91 -15.89 4.20
C SER A 78 0.71 -15.40 3.39
N GLN A 79 -0.01 -14.40 3.89
CA GLN A 79 -1.19 -13.81 3.23
C GLN A 79 -0.86 -12.52 2.46
N LEU A 80 0.41 -12.15 2.38
CA LEU A 80 0.91 -10.98 1.66
C LEU A 80 1.70 -11.37 0.41
N SER A 81 1.74 -10.49 -0.56
CA SER A 81 2.35 -10.68 -1.86
C SER A 81 3.01 -9.40 -2.34
N LYS A 82 3.98 -9.53 -3.26
CA LYS A 82 4.61 -8.41 -3.96
C LYS A 82 3.94 -8.06 -5.29
N LYS A 83 2.76 -8.60 -5.55
CA LYS A 83 1.99 -8.28 -6.76
C LYS A 83 1.71 -6.78 -6.81
N LYS A 84 2.05 -6.14 -7.92
CA LYS A 84 1.78 -4.72 -8.13
C LYS A 84 0.29 -4.50 -8.37
N SER A 85 -0.29 -3.63 -7.57
CA SER A 85 -1.70 -3.29 -7.61
C SER A 85 -1.96 -1.94 -6.96
N GLY A 86 -3.09 -1.34 -7.26
CA GLY A 86 -3.48 -0.08 -6.67
C GLY A 86 -5.00 0.09 -6.62
N ILE A 87 -5.42 1.04 -5.81
CA ILE A 87 -6.81 1.51 -5.71
C ILE A 87 -6.86 2.93 -6.25
N THR A 88 -7.85 3.21 -7.09
CA THR A 88 -8.10 4.58 -7.55
C THR A 88 -8.56 5.46 -6.39
N ILE A 89 -7.92 6.62 -6.24
CA ILE A 89 -8.25 7.60 -5.17
C ILE A 89 -9.15 8.73 -5.65
N GLU A 90 -9.52 8.71 -6.92
CA GLU A 90 -10.45 9.64 -7.59
C GLU A 90 -11.03 8.96 -8.83
N ASP A 91 -12.05 9.57 -9.44
CA ASP A 91 -12.54 9.16 -10.75
C ASP A 91 -11.49 9.51 -11.80
N ILE A 92 -11.14 8.55 -12.65
CA ILE A 92 -10.06 8.70 -13.64
C ILE A 92 -10.48 8.22 -15.01
N ILE A 93 -9.72 8.66 -16.02
CA ILE A 93 -9.85 8.19 -17.39
C ILE A 93 -8.71 7.19 -17.66
N LEU A 94 -9.07 6.05 -18.25
CA LEU A 94 -8.13 5.08 -18.80
C LEU A 94 -7.83 5.46 -20.25
N TYR A 95 -6.55 5.64 -20.57
CA TYR A 95 -6.09 6.03 -21.90
C TYR A 95 -5.42 4.85 -22.63
N LYS A 96 -5.50 4.87 -23.95
CA LYS A 96 -4.82 3.88 -24.80
C LYS A 96 -3.30 3.97 -24.71
N ARG A 97 -2.76 5.20 -24.54
CA ARG A 97 -1.33 5.51 -24.42
C ARG A 97 -1.06 6.39 -23.20
N PRO A 98 0.18 6.48 -22.73
CA PRO A 98 0.54 7.28 -21.55
C PRO A 98 0.58 8.79 -21.83
N THR A 99 -0.52 9.34 -22.28
CA THR A 99 -0.73 10.77 -22.53
C THR A 99 -2.20 11.14 -22.49
N ILE A 100 -2.53 12.32 -22.01
CA ILE A 100 -3.90 12.84 -21.99
C ILE A 100 -4.47 13.12 -23.40
N TYR A 101 -3.63 13.18 -24.40
CA TYR A 101 -4.02 13.37 -25.80
C TYR A 101 -4.36 12.06 -26.51
N SER A 102 -4.16 10.93 -25.84
CA SER A 102 -4.51 9.62 -26.35
C SER A 102 -6.01 9.36 -26.30
N LYS A 103 -6.46 8.35 -27.05
CA LYS A 103 -7.85 7.91 -27.04
C LYS A 103 -8.27 7.46 -25.64
N PRO A 104 -9.32 8.04 -25.04
CA PRO A 104 -9.90 7.54 -23.83
C PRO A 104 -10.63 6.20 -24.08
N LEU A 105 -10.37 5.21 -23.23
CA LEU A 105 -10.96 3.87 -23.34
C LEU A 105 -12.12 3.67 -22.39
N ALA A 106 -12.04 4.20 -21.18
CA ALA A 106 -13.06 4.04 -20.15
C ALA A 106 -12.92 5.10 -19.06
N ASN A 107 -14.02 5.32 -18.33
CA ASN A 107 -14.00 6.00 -17.05
C ASN A 107 -13.90 4.96 -15.94
N ILE A 108 -12.98 5.17 -15.01
CA ILE A 108 -12.80 4.31 -13.84
C ILE A 108 -13.19 5.11 -12.61
N LYS A 109 -14.15 4.60 -11.87
CA LYS A 109 -14.62 5.25 -10.64
C LYS A 109 -13.61 5.09 -9.51
N ILE A 110 -13.67 6.01 -8.54
CA ILE A 110 -12.92 5.93 -7.29
C ILE A 110 -13.13 4.56 -6.60
N GLY A 111 -12.09 4.05 -5.94
CA GLY A 111 -12.15 2.80 -5.17
C GLY A 111 -12.05 1.52 -5.99
N ARG A 112 -11.65 1.59 -7.25
CA ARG A 112 -11.47 0.40 -8.11
C ARG A 112 -10.08 -0.18 -7.97
N LEU A 113 -10.00 -1.49 -7.85
CA LEU A 113 -8.74 -2.22 -7.87
C LEU A 113 -8.18 -2.30 -9.28
N LEU A 114 -6.93 -1.93 -9.42
CA LEU A 114 -6.17 -1.99 -10.67
C LEU A 114 -4.98 -2.93 -10.47
N ILE A 115 -4.78 -3.85 -11.41
CA ILE A 115 -3.55 -4.63 -11.49
C ILE A 115 -2.54 -3.85 -12.33
N VAL A 116 -1.37 -3.61 -11.77
CA VAL A 116 -0.33 -2.79 -12.40
C VAL A 116 0.65 -3.68 -13.13
N SER A 117 0.81 -3.45 -14.43
CA SER A 117 1.82 -4.16 -15.25
C SER A 117 3.18 -3.50 -15.14
N LYS A 118 3.23 -2.19 -15.37
CA LYS A 118 4.45 -1.38 -15.30
C LYS A 118 4.09 0.10 -15.15
N CYS A 119 5.03 0.88 -14.60
CA CYS A 119 4.93 2.33 -14.59
C CYS A 119 6.10 2.92 -15.38
N LYS A 120 5.84 4.00 -16.10
CA LYS A 120 6.81 4.76 -16.86
C LYS A 120 6.57 6.24 -16.58
N GLU A 121 7.53 6.89 -15.91
CA GLU A 121 7.40 8.29 -15.49
C GLU A 121 6.14 8.49 -14.63
N ASN A 122 5.22 9.35 -15.06
CA ASN A 122 3.98 9.70 -14.35
C ASN A 122 2.78 8.84 -14.72
N TRP A 123 3.00 7.74 -15.44
CA TRP A 123 1.95 6.86 -15.96
C TRP A 123 2.17 5.42 -15.56
N CYS A 124 1.06 4.71 -15.31
CA CYS A 124 1.08 3.26 -15.08
C CYS A 124 0.16 2.55 -16.06
N LYS A 125 0.69 1.48 -16.67
CA LYS A 125 -0.11 0.54 -17.43
C LYS A 125 -0.82 -0.40 -16.47
N ILE A 126 -2.12 -0.43 -16.57
CA ILE A 126 -2.99 -1.22 -15.68
C ILE A 126 -3.90 -2.13 -16.46
N LYS A 127 -4.42 -3.10 -15.75
CA LYS A 127 -5.43 -4.03 -16.22
C LYS A 127 -6.58 -4.08 -15.23
N THR A 128 -7.79 -4.01 -15.75
CA THR A 128 -9.04 -4.36 -15.05
C THR A 128 -9.59 -5.64 -15.64
N GLU A 129 -10.76 -6.10 -15.18
CA GLU A 129 -11.42 -7.27 -15.76
C GLU A 129 -11.73 -7.14 -17.26
N LYS A 130 -12.03 -5.91 -17.72
CA LYS A 130 -12.51 -5.62 -19.10
C LYS A 130 -11.52 -4.82 -19.94
N TYR A 131 -10.64 -4.03 -19.30
CA TYR A 131 -9.83 -3.04 -20.00
C TYR A 131 -8.36 -3.16 -19.64
N SER A 132 -7.51 -2.76 -20.57
CA SER A 132 -6.09 -2.54 -20.35
C SER A 132 -5.71 -1.19 -20.96
N GLY A 133 -4.88 -0.42 -20.26
CA GLY A 133 -4.45 0.89 -20.72
C GLY A 133 -3.63 1.64 -19.68
N TRP A 134 -3.58 2.95 -19.81
CA TRP A 134 -2.72 3.81 -19.02
C TRP A 134 -3.51 4.80 -18.18
N VAL A 135 -3.09 4.94 -16.93
CA VAL A 135 -3.64 5.89 -15.97
C VAL A 135 -2.52 6.75 -15.38
N LYS A 136 -2.86 7.94 -14.88
CA LYS A 136 -1.90 8.77 -14.15
C LYS A 136 -1.52 8.08 -12.85
N LYS A 137 -0.22 7.95 -12.60
CA LYS A 137 0.35 7.36 -11.39
C LYS A 137 -0.15 8.03 -10.11
N SER A 138 -0.30 9.36 -10.13
CA SER A 138 -0.78 10.16 -8.98
C SER A 138 -2.22 9.86 -8.55
N SER A 139 -3.01 9.21 -9.39
CA SER A 139 -4.41 8.87 -9.12
C SER A 139 -4.60 7.48 -8.53
N VAL A 140 -3.50 6.78 -8.22
CA VAL A 140 -3.50 5.39 -7.75
C VAL A 140 -2.70 5.26 -6.45
N TRP A 141 -3.34 4.69 -5.45
CA TRP A 141 -2.71 4.36 -4.17
C TRP A 141 -2.39 2.87 -4.13
N GLY A 142 -1.12 2.53 -3.95
CA GLY A 142 -0.72 1.13 -3.91
C GLY A 142 0.73 0.87 -4.29
N ARG A 143 1.01 -0.39 -4.59
CA ARG A 143 2.31 -0.87 -5.08
C ARG A 143 2.39 -0.69 -6.59
N LEU A 144 3.13 0.29 -7.01
CA LEU A 144 3.27 0.69 -8.42
C LEU A 144 4.65 0.38 -9.00
#